data_6cfc549ea652b37512ce1eb81b04d66c
#
_entry.id   6cfc549ea652b37512ce1eb81b04d66c
#
_cell.length_a   1.000
_cell.length_b   1.000
_cell.length_c   1.000
_cell.angle_alpha   90.00
_cell.angle_beta   90.00
_cell.angle_gamma   90.00
#
_symmetry.space_group_name_H-M   'P 1'
#
loop_
_entity.id
_entity.type
_entity.pdbx_description
1 polymer ?
#
loop_
_entity_poly.entity_id
_entity_poly.type
_entity_poly.pdbx_seq_one_letter_code
_entity_poly.pdbx_strand_id
1 'polypeptide(L)'
;MIIAAFLLAGATNDPISGTWEGSSLCQVKPSPCHDEHVIYRVKPSAPRHYRIDAYKLVAGHEDFMGAIDVTFDPAAGRLGGAVGKSGRPMGQLRLTLENTRLTGGMTQPDGTLYRLIDVTKR
;
A
#
# COMPACT_ATOMS: atom_id res chain seq x y z
N MET A 1 -36.27 -4.36 -4.74
CA MET A 1 -36.16 -4.86 -3.45
C MET A 1 -34.81 -5.47 -3.20
N ILE A 2 -34.57 -6.60 -3.69
CA ILE A 2 -33.29 -7.28 -3.55
C ILE A 2 -32.14 -6.44 -4.10
N ILE A 3 -32.42 -5.64 -5.10
CA ILE A 3 -31.43 -4.81 -5.77
C ILE A 3 -30.77 -3.82 -4.80
N ALA A 4 -31.53 -3.23 -3.91
CA ALA A 4 -30.97 -2.26 -2.97
C ALA A 4 -29.99 -2.95 -2.03
N ALA A 5 -30.35 -4.11 -1.50
CA ALA A 5 -29.47 -4.87 -0.63
C ALA A 5 -28.19 -5.29 -1.35
N PHE A 6 -28.32 -5.68 -2.60
CA PHE A 6 -27.18 -6.07 -3.41
C PHE A 6 -26.19 -4.90 -3.59
N LEU A 7 -26.70 -3.71 -3.89
CA LEU A 7 -25.85 -2.55 -4.07
C LEU A 7 -25.10 -2.21 -2.79
N LEU A 8 -25.77 -2.26 -1.65
CA LEU A 8 -25.15 -2.00 -0.37
C LEU A 8 -24.05 -3.01 -0.08
N ALA A 9 -24.30 -4.27 -0.32
CA ALA A 9 -23.30 -5.30 -0.11
C ALA A 9 -22.06 -5.06 -0.98
N GLY A 10 -22.25 -4.69 -2.25
CA GLY A 10 -21.15 -4.38 -3.13
C GLY A 10 -20.34 -3.19 -2.65
N ALA A 11 -21.03 -2.15 -2.14
CA ALA A 11 -20.35 -0.94 -1.67
C ALA A 11 -19.53 -1.19 -0.40
N THR A 12 -19.89 -2.19 0.42
CA THR A 12 -19.23 -2.44 1.68
C THR A 12 -18.14 -3.51 1.63
N ASN A 13 -17.94 -4.14 0.45
CA ASN A 13 -17.06 -5.29 0.33
C ASN A 13 -15.67 -4.98 -0.20
N ASP A 14 -15.23 -3.74 -0.09
CA ASP A 14 -13.89 -3.37 -0.49
C ASP A 14 -13.00 -3.27 0.73
N PRO A 15 -12.15 -4.30 0.99
CA PRO A 15 -11.32 -4.29 2.18
C PRO A 15 -10.06 -3.43 2.05
N ILE A 16 -9.77 -2.93 0.85
CA ILE A 16 -8.51 -2.25 0.56
C ILE A 16 -8.64 -0.74 0.58
N SER A 17 -9.73 -0.20 0.03
CA SER A 17 -9.91 1.26 -0.03
C SER A 17 -9.95 1.87 1.37
N GLY A 18 -9.34 3.03 1.51
CA GLY A 18 -9.34 3.77 2.78
C GLY A 18 -7.97 4.32 3.11
N THR A 19 -7.82 4.72 4.37
CA THR A 19 -6.57 5.26 4.87
C THR A 19 -5.91 4.26 5.79
N TRP A 20 -4.64 4.00 5.51
CA TRP A 20 -3.81 3.05 6.26
C TRP A 20 -2.64 3.80 6.86
N GLU A 21 -2.30 3.49 8.09
CA GLU A 21 -1.23 4.19 8.80
C GLU A 21 -0.36 3.22 9.57
N GLY A 22 0.95 3.48 9.60
CA GLY A 22 1.88 2.66 10.33
C GLY A 22 3.32 2.98 10.01
N SER A 23 4.14 1.94 9.85
CA SER A 23 5.58 2.09 9.73
C SER A 23 6.11 1.52 8.42
N SER A 24 7.18 2.16 7.94
CA SER A 24 8.00 1.66 6.85
C SER A 24 9.45 1.73 7.32
N LEU A 25 10.01 0.57 7.62
CA LEU A 25 11.33 0.47 8.27
C LEU A 25 12.40 0.15 7.26
N CYS A 26 13.45 0.94 7.26
CA CYS A 26 14.60 0.74 6.36
C CYS A 26 15.33 -0.55 6.70
N GLN A 27 15.63 -1.35 5.69
CA GLN A 27 16.32 -2.64 5.86
C GLN A 27 17.73 -2.64 5.28
N VAL A 28 18.15 -1.56 4.65
CA VAL A 28 19.45 -1.46 3.99
C VAL A 28 20.33 -0.48 4.77
N LYS A 29 21.41 -0.99 5.38
CA LYS A 29 22.33 -0.19 6.19
C LYS A 29 23.77 -0.57 5.89
N PRO A 30 24.68 0.42 5.83
CA PRO A 30 24.44 1.85 5.90
C PRO A 30 23.81 2.39 4.63
N SER A 31 22.90 3.36 4.76
CA SER A 31 22.16 3.89 3.65
C SER A 31 21.50 5.21 4.06
N PRO A 32 21.22 6.11 3.11
CA PRO A 32 20.44 7.32 3.40
C PRO A 32 18.97 7.05 3.71
N CYS A 33 18.53 5.80 3.62
CA CYS A 33 17.15 5.41 3.93
C CYS A 33 16.90 5.52 5.44
N HIS A 34 15.73 6.02 5.80
CA HIS A 34 15.32 6.19 7.19
C HIS A 34 14.02 5.45 7.46
N ASP A 35 13.80 5.08 8.73
CA ASP A 35 12.51 4.59 9.17
C ASP A 35 11.49 5.72 9.07
N GLU A 36 10.29 5.39 8.63
CA GLU A 36 9.24 6.37 8.38
C GLU A 36 7.93 5.96 9.02
N HIS A 37 7.21 6.96 9.52
CA HIS A 37 5.80 6.82 9.83
C HIS A 37 5.04 7.16 8.54
N VAL A 38 4.25 6.23 8.04
CA VAL A 38 3.62 6.38 6.74
C VAL A 38 2.11 6.41 6.82
N ILE A 39 1.51 7.11 5.88
CA ILE A 39 0.07 7.16 5.67
C ILE A 39 -0.17 6.85 4.21
N TYR A 40 -0.95 5.81 3.96
CA TYR A 40 -1.32 5.40 2.60
C TYR A 40 -2.80 5.65 2.40
N ARG A 41 -3.14 6.51 1.44
CA ARG A 41 -4.53 6.71 1.03
C ARG A 41 -4.78 5.92 -0.23
N VAL A 42 -5.66 4.93 -0.11
CA VAL A 42 -5.88 3.93 -1.14
C VAL A 42 -7.25 4.11 -1.74
N LYS A 43 -7.29 4.27 -3.07
CA LYS A 43 -8.52 4.46 -3.83
C LYS A 43 -8.61 3.44 -4.95
N PRO A 44 -9.82 2.93 -5.25
CA PRO A 44 -9.97 2.03 -6.38
C PRO A 44 -9.79 2.81 -7.69
N SER A 45 -9.09 2.20 -8.65
CA SER A 45 -8.90 2.76 -9.98
C SER A 45 -9.57 1.92 -11.07
N ALA A 46 -9.75 0.61 -10.81
CA ALA A 46 -10.44 -0.34 -11.67
C ALA A 46 -10.76 -1.56 -10.81
N PRO A 47 -11.55 -2.53 -11.28
CA PRO A 47 -11.77 -3.75 -10.51
C PRO A 47 -10.44 -4.40 -10.12
N ARG A 48 -10.22 -4.60 -8.82
CA ARG A 48 -9.01 -5.17 -8.23
C ARG A 48 -7.74 -4.33 -8.44
N HIS A 49 -7.89 -3.13 -8.94
CA HIS A 49 -6.77 -2.19 -9.11
C HIS A 49 -6.98 -0.99 -8.20
N TYR A 50 -5.90 -0.56 -7.57
CA TYR A 50 -5.93 0.54 -6.63
C TYR A 50 -4.75 1.47 -6.87
N ARG A 51 -4.95 2.72 -6.49
CA ARG A 51 -3.87 3.70 -6.42
C ARG A 51 -3.61 4.00 -4.97
N ILE A 52 -2.36 3.87 -4.56
CA ILE A 52 -1.90 4.27 -3.23
C ILE A 52 -1.23 5.62 -3.35
N ASP A 53 -1.78 6.63 -2.68
CA ASP A 53 -1.09 7.89 -2.48
C ASP A 53 -0.35 7.78 -1.16
N ALA A 54 0.97 7.75 -1.23
CA ALA A 54 1.84 7.49 -0.08
C ALA A 54 2.37 8.79 0.49
N TYR A 55 2.26 8.93 1.80
CA TYR A 55 2.75 10.08 2.55
C TYR A 55 3.63 9.59 3.69
N LYS A 56 4.61 10.41 4.07
CA LYS A 56 5.33 10.22 5.32
C LYS A 56 5.03 11.37 6.26
N LEU A 57 4.99 11.08 7.55
CA LEU A 57 4.73 12.08 8.57
C LEU A 57 6.07 12.62 9.06
N VAL A 58 6.30 13.92 8.88
CA VAL A 58 7.51 14.60 9.29
C VAL A 58 7.14 15.82 10.11
N ALA A 59 7.51 15.83 11.38
CA ALA A 59 7.22 16.93 12.29
C ALA A 59 5.76 17.37 12.27
N GLY A 60 4.83 16.41 12.23
CA GLY A 60 3.41 16.67 12.22
C GLY A 60 2.82 16.99 10.83
N HIS A 61 3.63 17.00 9.79
CA HIS A 61 3.19 17.27 8.43
C HIS A 61 3.19 16.01 7.58
N GLU A 62 2.19 15.88 6.72
CA GLU A 62 2.13 14.78 5.75
C GLU A 62 2.84 15.23 4.47
N ASP A 63 3.98 14.62 4.19
CA ASP A 63 4.73 14.88 2.98
C ASP A 63 4.43 13.80 1.94
N PHE A 64 3.95 14.22 0.78
CA PHE A 64 3.63 13.29 -0.30
C PHE A 64 4.91 12.68 -0.88
N MET A 65 4.95 11.34 -0.95
CA MET A 65 6.10 10.62 -1.46
C MET A 65 5.92 10.13 -2.89
N GLY A 66 4.68 9.97 -3.32
CA GLY A 66 4.36 9.47 -4.65
C GLY A 66 3.16 8.55 -4.64
N ALA A 67 2.78 8.13 -5.84
CA ALA A 67 1.66 7.23 -6.04
C ALA A 67 2.16 5.87 -6.54
N ILE A 68 1.49 4.82 -6.10
CA ILE A 68 1.81 3.45 -6.50
C ILE A 68 0.53 2.82 -7.01
N ASP A 69 0.58 2.26 -8.23
CA ASP A 69 -0.52 1.48 -8.76
C ASP A 69 -0.33 0.03 -8.35
N VAL A 70 -1.35 -0.54 -7.75
CA VAL A 70 -1.29 -1.90 -7.22
C VAL A 70 -2.49 -2.72 -7.66
N THR A 71 -2.32 -4.03 -7.63
CA THR A 71 -3.37 -4.99 -7.92
C THR A 71 -3.61 -5.83 -6.67
N PHE A 72 -4.87 -6.10 -6.37
CA PHE A 72 -5.25 -6.95 -5.25
C PHE A 72 -5.73 -8.30 -5.75
N ASP A 73 -5.15 -9.36 -5.19
CA ASP A 73 -5.58 -10.74 -5.41
C ASP A 73 -6.36 -11.18 -4.18
N PRO A 74 -7.70 -11.22 -4.24
CA PRO A 74 -8.49 -11.57 -3.06
C PRO A 74 -8.34 -13.02 -2.64
N ALA A 75 -8.03 -13.93 -3.56
CA ALA A 75 -7.85 -15.34 -3.22
C ALA A 75 -6.61 -15.55 -2.35
N ALA A 76 -5.54 -14.80 -2.63
CA ALA A 76 -4.30 -14.88 -1.87
C ALA A 76 -4.22 -13.84 -0.75
N GLY A 77 -5.10 -12.84 -0.76
CA GLY A 77 -5.03 -11.72 0.18
C GLY A 77 -3.82 -10.84 -0.04
N ARG A 78 -3.36 -10.71 -1.30
CA ARG A 78 -2.13 -10.01 -1.62
C ARG A 78 -2.35 -8.79 -2.47
N LEU A 79 -1.66 -7.73 -2.08
CA LEU A 79 -1.62 -6.46 -2.79
C LEU A 79 -0.19 -6.24 -3.28
N GLY A 80 -0.04 -5.87 -4.54
CA GLY A 80 1.31 -5.65 -5.05
C GLY A 80 1.38 -4.81 -6.30
N GLY A 81 2.55 -4.23 -6.55
CA GLY A 81 2.79 -3.43 -7.73
C GLY A 81 4.21 -2.92 -7.82
N ALA A 82 4.56 -2.42 -8.99
CA ALA A 82 5.87 -1.85 -9.23
C ALA A 82 5.96 -0.47 -8.60
N VAL A 83 7.09 -0.20 -7.95
CA VAL A 83 7.40 1.10 -7.37
C VAL A 83 8.44 1.77 -8.26
N GLY A 84 8.26 3.05 -8.51
CA GLY A 84 9.23 3.81 -9.27
C GLY A 84 8.57 4.84 -10.16
N LYS A 85 9.43 5.52 -10.92
CA LYS A 85 8.99 6.50 -11.91
C LYS A 85 8.96 5.85 -13.30
N SER A 86 8.20 6.46 -14.20
CA SER A 86 8.09 6.00 -15.57
C SER A 86 9.48 5.72 -16.17
N GLY A 87 9.67 4.52 -16.69
CA GLY A 87 10.93 4.11 -17.30
C GLY A 87 12.04 3.77 -16.31
N ARG A 88 11.82 3.90 -15.01
CA ARG A 88 12.83 3.62 -13.97
C ARG A 88 12.22 2.84 -12.83
N PRO A 89 12.10 1.52 -12.94
CA PRO A 89 11.58 0.73 -11.85
C PRO A 89 12.53 0.80 -10.63
N MET A 90 11.98 1.07 -9.46
CA MET A 90 12.73 1.13 -8.21
C MET A 90 12.48 -0.09 -7.33
N GLY A 91 11.64 -1.01 -7.77
CA GLY A 91 11.37 -2.23 -7.04
C GLY A 91 9.91 -2.65 -7.08
N GLN A 92 9.55 -3.50 -6.11
CA GLN A 92 8.22 -4.07 -6.00
C GLN A 92 7.68 -3.88 -4.59
N LEU A 93 6.41 -3.50 -4.50
CA LEU A 93 5.68 -3.50 -3.24
C LEU A 93 4.85 -4.78 -3.17
N ARG A 94 4.92 -5.49 -2.05
CA ARG A 94 4.10 -6.69 -1.81
C ARG A 94 3.61 -6.68 -0.38
N LEU A 95 2.29 -6.63 -0.23
CA LEU A 95 1.65 -6.60 1.09
C LEU A 95 0.63 -7.73 1.17
N THR A 96 0.47 -8.27 2.37
CA THR A 96 -0.55 -9.29 2.67
C THR A 96 -1.58 -8.67 3.59
N LEU A 97 -2.86 -8.87 3.25
CA LEU A 97 -3.98 -8.40 4.03
C LEU A 97 -4.38 -9.44 5.07
N GLU A 98 -4.43 -9.03 6.32
CA GLU A 98 -5.02 -9.80 7.42
C GLU A 98 -5.96 -8.89 8.20
N ASN A 99 -7.26 -9.10 8.06
CA ASN A 99 -8.27 -8.24 8.67
C ASN A 99 -8.08 -6.78 8.24
N THR A 100 -7.69 -5.91 9.15
CA THR A 100 -7.49 -4.48 8.89
C THR A 100 -6.02 -4.09 8.90
N ARG A 101 -5.14 -5.05 8.62
CA ARG A 101 -3.68 -4.84 8.64
C ARG A 101 -3.06 -5.31 7.34
N LEU A 102 -2.17 -4.50 6.80
CA LEU A 102 -1.35 -4.85 5.63
C LEU A 102 0.09 -4.92 6.07
N THR A 103 0.72 -6.07 5.84
CA THR A 103 2.13 -6.27 6.17
C THR A 103 2.88 -6.84 4.99
N GLY A 104 4.13 -6.48 4.88
CA GLY A 104 4.99 -6.98 3.82
C GLY A 104 6.19 -6.10 3.62
N GLY A 105 6.54 -5.84 2.39
CA GLY A 105 7.73 -5.08 2.14
C GLY A 105 7.86 -4.55 0.72
N MET A 106 8.93 -3.82 0.56
CA MET A 106 9.35 -3.26 -0.71
C MET A 106 10.72 -3.81 -1.01
N THR A 107 10.88 -4.41 -2.19
CA THR A 107 12.15 -4.97 -2.63
C THR A 107 12.73 -4.10 -3.73
N GLN A 108 14.07 -4.08 -3.81
CA GLN A 108 14.79 -3.45 -4.91
C GLN A 108 14.71 -4.34 -6.16
N PRO A 109 15.08 -3.81 -7.34
CA PRO A 109 15.05 -4.61 -8.58
C PRO A 109 15.88 -5.89 -8.50
N ASP A 110 16.93 -5.92 -7.68
CA ASP A 110 17.77 -7.11 -7.49
C ASP A 110 17.17 -8.11 -6.50
N GLY A 111 15.98 -7.81 -5.94
CA GLY A 111 15.31 -8.67 -4.98
C GLY A 111 15.65 -8.41 -3.52
N THR A 112 16.59 -7.51 -3.24
CA THR A 112 16.96 -7.17 -1.87
C THR A 112 15.79 -6.47 -1.17
N LEU A 113 15.47 -6.92 0.03
CA LEU A 113 14.45 -6.27 0.84
C LEU A 113 14.94 -4.88 1.25
N TYR A 114 14.16 -3.87 0.88
CA TYR A 114 14.52 -2.47 1.12
C TYR A 114 13.77 -1.89 2.30
N ARG A 115 12.48 -2.21 2.44
CA ARG A 115 11.65 -1.74 3.54
C ARG A 115 10.72 -2.83 4.04
N LEU A 116 10.50 -2.87 5.35
CA LEU A 116 9.42 -3.62 5.96
C LEU A 116 8.27 -2.68 6.25
N ILE A 117 7.08 -3.05 5.80
CA ILE A 117 5.89 -2.20 5.89
C ILE A 117 4.85 -2.88 6.75
N ASP A 118 4.27 -2.10 7.67
CA ASP A 118 3.24 -2.58 8.58
C ASP A 118 2.27 -1.42 8.81
N VAL A 119 1.10 -1.50 8.20
CA VAL A 119 0.09 -0.46 8.29
C VAL A 119 -1.26 -1.04 8.67
N THR A 120 -2.03 -0.28 9.41
CA THR A 120 -3.36 -0.66 9.89
C THR A 120 -4.38 0.34 9.35
N LYS A 121 -5.54 -0.16 8.98
CA LYS A 121 -6.62 0.68 8.47
C LYS A 121 -7.22 1.52 9.60
N ARG A 122 -7.39 2.78 9.34
CA ARG A 122 -8.05 3.70 10.26
C ARG A 122 -9.55 3.48 10.29
#